data_cfb029aaf7d68217998d09c588080e5a
#
_entry.id   cfb029aaf7d68217998d09c588080e5a
#
_cell.length_a   1.000
_cell.length_b   1.000
_cell.length_c   1.000
_cell.angle_alpha   90.00
_cell.angle_beta   90.00
_cell.angle_gamma   90.00
#
_symmetry.space_group_name_H-M   'P 1'
#
loop_
_entity.id
_entity.type
_entity.pdbx_description
1 polymer ?
#
loop_
_entity_poly.entity_id
_entity_poly.type
_entity_poly.pdbx_seq_one_letter_code
_entity_poly.pdbx_strand_id
1 'polypeptide(L)'
;GLYKNMRVGEQAMYFARLRGMSKTDARKELLDWFERLEVDGWWNREVSDLSKGMAQKIQFIVAVIHKPKFLILDEPLSGFDPINAARIRKEIIRLRDEHGTTILLSTHDMSSVDELCDHVALINHGRKILDGPVIFLREQARAGKIDLTFRGNLISFTAALGSGAILHSAD
;
A
#
# COMPACT_ATOMS: atom_id res chain seq x y z
N GLY A 1 0.90 17.55 -8.47
CA GLY A 1 2.20 16.92 -8.67
C GLY A 1 3.35 17.76 -8.14
N LEU A 2 4.58 17.25 -8.24
CA LEU A 2 5.78 17.99 -7.80
C LEU A 2 6.19 19.06 -8.83
N TYR A 3 6.71 20.19 -8.36
CA TYR A 3 7.27 21.26 -9.21
C TYR A 3 8.72 20.93 -9.59
N LYS A 4 8.98 20.74 -10.87
CA LYS A 4 10.27 20.23 -11.38
C LYS A 4 11.48 21.13 -11.07
N ASN A 5 11.26 22.44 -11.02
CA ASN A 5 12.33 23.46 -10.84
C ASN A 5 12.57 23.84 -9.38
N MET A 6 12.11 23.02 -8.44
CA MET A 6 12.35 23.20 -7.01
C MET A 6 13.25 22.10 -6.48
N ARG A 7 13.99 22.40 -5.40
CA ARG A 7 14.67 21.36 -4.64
C ARG A 7 13.69 20.56 -3.80
N VAL A 8 13.99 19.29 -3.60
CA VAL A 8 13.11 18.34 -2.86
C VAL A 8 12.76 18.87 -1.47
N GLY A 9 13.77 19.31 -0.69
CA GLY A 9 13.56 19.84 0.65
C GLY A 9 12.75 21.14 0.66
N GLU A 10 12.98 22.04 -0.29
CA GLU A 10 12.21 23.28 -0.42
C GLU A 10 10.74 23.01 -0.71
N GLN A 11 10.50 22.10 -1.64
CA GLN A 11 9.14 21.72 -2.02
C GLN A 11 8.40 21.01 -0.88
N ALA A 12 9.06 20.06 -0.21
CA ALA A 12 8.47 19.35 0.92
C ALA A 12 8.14 20.32 2.08
N MET A 13 9.03 21.27 2.37
CA MET A 13 8.78 22.36 3.33
C MET A 13 7.62 23.26 2.90
N TYR A 14 7.54 23.61 1.62
CA TYR A 14 6.46 24.42 1.08
C TYR A 14 5.10 23.76 1.31
N PHE A 15 4.96 22.47 0.94
CA PHE A 15 3.70 21.75 1.14
C PHE A 15 3.35 21.53 2.61
N ALA A 16 4.33 21.25 3.47
CA ALA A 16 4.11 21.10 4.90
C ALA A 16 3.56 22.42 5.50
N ARG A 17 4.15 23.56 5.11
CA ARG A 17 3.69 24.87 5.57
C ARG A 17 2.32 25.26 5.00
N LEU A 18 2.04 24.91 3.74
CA LEU A 18 0.72 25.12 3.13
C LEU A 18 -0.39 24.35 3.90
N ARG A 19 -0.02 23.24 4.57
CA ARG A 19 -0.91 22.45 5.43
C ARG A 19 -0.94 22.93 6.88
N GLY A 20 -0.38 24.12 7.17
CA GLY A 20 -0.47 24.78 8.47
C GLY A 20 0.64 24.42 9.46
N MET A 21 1.65 23.64 9.06
CA MET A 21 2.77 23.31 9.94
C MET A 21 3.69 24.52 10.17
N SER A 22 4.23 24.65 11.39
CA SER A 22 5.31 25.60 11.64
C SER A 22 6.58 25.22 10.89
N LYS A 23 7.49 26.18 10.62
CA LYS A 23 8.76 25.87 9.94
C LYS A 23 9.59 24.85 10.71
N THR A 24 9.59 24.96 12.04
CA THR A 24 10.37 24.08 12.92
C THR A 24 9.82 22.67 12.91
N ASP A 25 8.49 22.52 13.09
CA ASP A 25 7.83 21.22 13.12
C ASP A 25 7.92 20.53 11.74
N ALA A 26 7.67 21.29 10.67
CA ALA A 26 7.80 20.78 9.31
C ALA A 26 9.20 20.23 9.03
N ARG A 27 10.26 20.96 9.44
CA ARG A 27 11.64 20.51 9.24
C ARG A 27 11.94 19.25 10.04
N LYS A 28 11.49 19.18 11.30
CA LYS A 28 11.70 18.00 12.16
C LYS A 28 11.01 16.76 11.59
N GLU A 29 9.73 16.88 11.25
CA GLU A 29 8.96 15.76 10.68
C GLU A 29 9.50 15.33 9.32
N LEU A 30 9.96 16.28 8.48
CA LEU A 30 10.55 15.93 7.18
C LEU A 30 11.85 15.14 7.32
N LEU A 31 12.72 15.52 8.28
CA LEU A 31 13.96 14.78 8.50
C LEU A 31 13.66 13.33 8.94
N ASP A 32 12.70 13.15 9.84
CA ASP A 32 12.26 11.83 10.29
C ASP A 32 11.67 11.00 9.11
N TRP A 33 10.82 11.59 8.27
CA TRP A 33 10.29 10.93 7.09
C TRP A 33 11.36 10.58 6.05
N PHE A 34 12.36 11.46 5.87
CA PHE A 34 13.45 11.24 4.94
C PHE A 34 14.31 10.05 5.38
N GLU A 35 14.61 9.96 6.67
CA GLU A 35 15.33 8.83 7.26
C GLU A 35 14.56 7.53 7.07
N ARG A 36 13.28 7.48 7.43
CA ARG A 36 12.45 6.26 7.31
C ARG A 36 12.33 5.73 5.89
N LEU A 37 12.24 6.60 4.91
CA LEU A 37 12.14 6.21 3.51
C LEU A 37 13.49 6.15 2.79
N GLU A 38 14.61 6.35 3.54
CA GLU A 38 15.98 6.35 3.02
C GLU A 38 16.17 7.31 1.84
N VAL A 39 15.79 8.56 2.07
CA VAL A 39 15.92 9.65 1.10
C VAL A 39 16.69 10.86 1.65
N ASP A 40 17.47 10.69 2.72
CA ASP A 40 18.19 11.77 3.42
C ASP A 40 19.07 12.61 2.51
N GLY A 41 19.77 11.97 1.59
CA GLY A 41 20.65 12.63 0.63
C GLY A 41 19.92 13.44 -0.45
N TRP A 42 18.58 13.45 -0.47
CA TRP A 42 17.82 14.06 -1.57
C TRP A 42 17.39 15.50 -1.28
N TRP A 43 17.63 16.01 -0.08
CA TRP A 43 17.17 17.34 0.34
C TRP A 43 17.52 18.46 -0.65
N ASN A 44 18.74 18.46 -1.16
CA ASN A 44 19.26 19.47 -2.08
C ASN A 44 19.16 19.10 -3.56
N ARG A 45 18.65 17.90 -3.89
CA ARG A 45 18.44 17.50 -5.29
C ARG A 45 17.28 18.29 -5.92
N GLU A 46 17.37 18.55 -7.19
CA GLU A 46 16.25 19.07 -7.96
C GLU A 46 15.20 17.97 -8.18
N VAL A 47 13.94 18.35 -8.18
CA VAL A 47 12.85 17.40 -8.44
C VAL A 47 12.92 16.84 -9.87
N SER A 48 13.45 17.60 -10.81
CA SER A 48 13.74 17.16 -12.18
C SER A 48 14.67 15.95 -12.27
N ASP A 49 15.57 15.78 -11.29
CA ASP A 49 16.57 14.69 -11.27
C ASP A 49 16.06 13.41 -10.63
N LEU A 50 14.80 13.42 -10.17
CA LEU A 50 14.20 12.26 -9.53
C LEU A 50 13.68 11.26 -10.57
N SER A 51 14.01 9.97 -10.37
CA SER A 51 13.30 8.91 -11.07
C SER A 51 11.82 8.88 -10.66
N LYS A 52 10.99 8.16 -11.41
CA LYS A 52 9.56 8.00 -11.09
C LYS A 52 9.34 7.48 -9.66
N GLY A 53 10.05 6.42 -9.26
CA GLY A 53 9.93 5.86 -7.90
C GLY A 53 10.43 6.83 -6.82
N MET A 54 11.53 7.58 -7.10
CA MET A 54 12.00 8.63 -6.20
C MET A 54 10.94 9.72 -6.00
N ALA A 55 10.35 10.21 -7.08
CA ALA A 55 9.30 11.21 -7.04
C ALA A 55 8.06 10.72 -6.27
N GLN A 56 7.69 9.45 -6.43
CA GLN A 56 6.59 8.84 -5.68
C GLN A 56 6.84 8.82 -4.17
N LYS A 57 8.07 8.51 -3.71
CA LYS A 57 8.42 8.59 -2.28
C LYS A 57 8.22 10.01 -1.74
N ILE A 58 8.68 11.02 -2.46
CA ILE A 58 8.52 12.43 -2.04
C ILE A 58 7.05 12.84 -2.05
N GLN A 59 6.27 12.42 -3.06
CA GLN A 59 4.83 12.66 -3.11
C GLN A 59 4.11 12.04 -1.91
N PHE A 60 4.49 10.80 -1.53
CA PHE A 60 3.94 10.14 -0.35
C PHE A 60 4.25 10.95 0.92
N ILE A 61 5.52 11.32 1.16
CA ILE A 61 5.93 12.14 2.31
C ILE A 61 5.09 13.43 2.39
N VAL A 62 4.99 14.15 1.29
CA VAL A 62 4.22 15.41 1.21
C VAL A 62 2.73 15.20 1.51
N ALA A 63 2.17 14.06 1.12
CA ALA A 63 0.78 13.73 1.38
C ALA A 63 0.49 13.44 2.87
N VAL A 64 1.46 12.90 3.61
CA VAL A 64 1.25 12.37 4.97
C VAL A 64 1.86 13.20 6.10
N ILE A 65 2.81 14.10 5.78
CA ILE A 65 3.60 14.83 6.77
C ILE A 65 2.77 15.60 7.80
N HIS A 66 1.61 16.11 7.38
CA HIS A 66 0.72 16.88 8.24
C HIS A 66 -0.26 16.01 9.05
N LYS A 67 -0.04 14.69 9.09
CA LYS A 67 -0.85 13.70 9.83
C LYS A 67 -2.35 13.81 9.50
N PRO A 68 -2.74 13.60 8.23
CA PRO A 68 -4.12 13.76 7.80
C PRO A 68 -5.05 12.76 8.51
N LYS A 69 -6.28 13.17 8.84
CA LYS A 69 -7.31 12.24 9.34
C LYS A 69 -7.87 11.33 8.25
N PHE A 70 -7.81 11.79 6.99
CA PHE A 70 -8.25 11.04 5.82
C PHE A 70 -7.23 11.16 4.71
N LEU A 71 -6.86 10.04 4.10
CA LEU A 71 -5.84 9.93 3.06
C LEU A 71 -6.37 9.11 1.89
N ILE A 72 -6.22 9.63 0.67
CA ILE A 72 -6.54 8.90 -0.56
C ILE A 72 -5.24 8.59 -1.29
N LEU A 73 -5.02 7.32 -1.60
CA LEU A 73 -3.85 6.81 -2.29
C LEU A 73 -4.27 6.04 -3.55
N ASP A 74 -3.80 6.49 -4.70
CA ASP A 74 -4.05 5.81 -5.98
C ASP A 74 -2.81 4.99 -6.35
N GLU A 75 -2.97 3.65 -6.36
CA GLU A 75 -1.90 2.68 -6.65
C GLU A 75 -0.57 2.97 -5.88
N PRO A 76 -0.60 3.11 -4.55
CA PRO A 76 0.54 3.66 -3.79
C PRO A 76 1.81 2.81 -3.84
N LEU A 77 1.71 1.54 -4.20
CA LEU A 77 2.84 0.61 -4.27
C LEU A 77 3.31 0.35 -5.70
N SER A 78 2.56 0.82 -6.70
CA SER A 78 2.86 0.59 -8.12
C SER A 78 4.20 1.22 -8.53
N GLY A 79 5.02 0.46 -9.23
CA GLY A 79 6.30 0.94 -9.78
C GLY A 79 7.45 1.01 -8.78
N PHE A 80 7.26 0.56 -7.54
CA PHE A 80 8.34 0.31 -6.59
C PHE A 80 8.91 -1.10 -6.76
N ASP A 81 10.19 -1.25 -6.47
CA ASP A 81 10.78 -2.55 -6.20
C ASP A 81 10.23 -3.12 -4.87
N PRO A 82 10.37 -4.44 -4.63
CA PRO A 82 9.79 -5.09 -3.45
C PRO A 82 10.23 -4.47 -2.11
N ILE A 83 11.47 -4.01 -1.99
CA ILE A 83 12.01 -3.43 -0.76
C ILE A 83 11.36 -2.07 -0.48
N ASN A 84 11.28 -1.22 -1.50
CA ASN A 84 10.65 0.08 -1.38
C ASN A 84 9.13 -0.03 -1.19
N ALA A 85 8.47 -0.97 -1.87
CA ALA A 85 7.06 -1.25 -1.66
C ALA A 85 6.77 -1.68 -0.20
N ALA A 86 7.60 -2.55 0.37
CA ALA A 86 7.47 -2.99 1.77
C ALA A 86 7.62 -1.81 2.76
N ARG A 87 8.52 -0.86 2.49
CA ARG A 87 8.66 0.35 3.32
C ARG A 87 7.43 1.24 3.28
N ILE A 88 6.93 1.54 2.09
CA ILE A 88 5.70 2.35 1.95
C ILE A 88 4.52 1.65 2.61
N ARG A 89 4.38 0.33 2.44
CA ARG A 89 3.35 -0.49 3.09
C ARG A 89 3.40 -0.36 4.61
N LYS A 90 4.60 -0.50 5.20
CA LYS A 90 4.82 -0.32 6.64
C LYS A 90 4.36 1.05 7.14
N GLU A 91 4.66 2.11 6.40
CA GLU A 91 4.24 3.46 6.79
C GLU A 91 2.73 3.67 6.61
N ILE A 92 2.08 3.06 5.62
CA ILE A 92 0.62 3.06 5.47
C ILE A 92 -0.04 2.40 6.70
N ILE A 93 0.43 1.22 7.10
CA ILE A 93 -0.05 0.52 8.30
C ILE A 93 0.14 1.38 9.54
N ARG A 94 1.31 2.00 9.68
CA ARG A 94 1.61 2.88 10.82
C ARG A 94 0.68 4.10 10.90
N LEU A 95 0.39 4.73 9.77
CA LEU A 95 -0.55 5.86 9.71
C LEU A 95 -1.95 5.44 10.15
N ARG A 96 -2.40 4.24 9.77
CA ARG A 96 -3.68 3.68 10.21
C ARG A 96 -3.67 3.39 11.71
N ASP A 97 -2.70 2.63 12.18
CA ASP A 97 -2.70 2.02 13.52
C ASP A 97 -2.27 3.00 14.62
N GLU A 98 -1.23 3.82 14.37
CA GLU A 98 -0.69 4.74 15.38
C GLU A 98 -1.33 6.14 15.31
N HIS A 99 -1.72 6.60 14.13
CA HIS A 99 -2.26 7.95 13.94
C HIS A 99 -3.78 7.99 13.72
N GLY A 100 -4.43 6.82 13.61
CA GLY A 100 -5.88 6.74 13.37
C GLY A 100 -6.32 7.35 12.04
N THR A 101 -5.42 7.37 11.03
CA THR A 101 -5.74 7.87 9.71
C THR A 101 -6.69 6.91 8.99
N THR A 102 -7.83 7.40 8.54
CA THR A 102 -8.68 6.64 7.61
C THR A 102 -8.07 6.69 6.22
N ILE A 103 -7.82 5.53 5.63
CA ILE A 103 -7.12 5.43 4.34
C ILE A 103 -8.04 4.79 3.30
N LEU A 104 -8.24 5.48 2.19
CA LEU A 104 -8.84 4.93 0.99
C LEU A 104 -7.73 4.73 -0.04
N LEU A 105 -7.51 3.48 -0.45
CA LEU A 105 -6.52 3.19 -1.48
C LEU A 105 -7.13 2.42 -2.65
N SER A 106 -6.63 2.68 -3.86
CA SER A 106 -6.87 1.84 -5.02
C SER A 106 -5.68 0.90 -5.22
N THR A 107 -5.95 -0.33 -5.61
CA THR A 107 -4.92 -1.29 -6.03
C THR A 107 -5.51 -2.39 -6.89
N HIS A 108 -4.70 -2.97 -7.77
CA HIS A 108 -4.99 -4.20 -8.49
C HIS A 108 -4.22 -5.40 -7.92
N ASP A 109 -3.39 -5.18 -6.91
CA ASP A 109 -2.64 -6.23 -6.22
C ASP A 109 -3.42 -6.77 -5.01
N MET A 110 -3.97 -7.97 -5.18
CA MET A 110 -4.76 -8.62 -4.14
C MET A 110 -3.95 -8.95 -2.88
N SER A 111 -2.65 -9.16 -2.99
CA SER A 111 -1.79 -9.39 -1.82
C SER A 111 -1.74 -8.16 -0.90
N SER A 112 -1.73 -6.98 -1.50
CA SER A 112 -1.78 -5.72 -0.76
C SER A 112 -3.12 -5.48 -0.06
N VAL A 113 -4.23 -5.97 -0.61
CA VAL A 113 -5.56 -5.87 0.02
C VAL A 113 -5.59 -6.60 1.34
N ASP A 114 -5.06 -7.82 1.38
CA ASP A 114 -5.03 -8.64 2.59
C ASP A 114 -4.25 -8.03 3.76
N GLU A 115 -3.20 -7.28 3.46
CA GLU A 115 -2.33 -6.68 4.48
C GLU A 115 -2.77 -5.27 4.90
N LEU A 116 -3.30 -4.50 3.95
CA LEU A 116 -3.55 -3.07 4.16
C LEU A 116 -5.00 -2.74 4.48
N CYS A 117 -5.96 -3.56 4.04
CA CYS A 117 -7.36 -3.20 4.04
C CYS A 117 -8.17 -3.98 5.06
N ASP A 118 -9.04 -3.28 5.80
CA ASP A 118 -10.07 -3.90 6.65
C ASP A 118 -11.34 -4.17 5.83
N HIS A 119 -11.57 -3.34 4.80
CA HIS A 119 -12.76 -3.38 3.94
C HIS A 119 -12.35 -3.20 2.48
N VAL A 120 -13.02 -3.90 1.57
CA VAL A 120 -12.73 -3.83 0.14
C VAL A 120 -14.00 -3.67 -0.67
N ALA A 121 -13.93 -2.89 -1.74
CA ALA A 121 -14.93 -2.82 -2.78
C ALA A 121 -14.30 -3.15 -4.13
N LEU A 122 -14.80 -4.16 -4.81
CA LEU A 122 -14.36 -4.55 -6.16
C LEU A 122 -15.22 -3.84 -7.20
N ILE A 123 -14.56 -3.09 -8.08
CA ILE A 123 -15.22 -2.36 -9.17
C ILE A 123 -14.80 -2.98 -10.50
N ASN A 124 -15.79 -3.32 -11.34
CA ASN A 124 -15.57 -3.81 -12.69
C ASN A 124 -16.56 -3.16 -13.65
N HIS A 125 -16.09 -2.65 -14.80
CA HIS A 125 -16.90 -1.91 -15.79
C HIS A 125 -17.83 -0.86 -15.16
N GLY A 126 -17.32 -0.07 -14.21
CA GLY A 126 -18.08 0.99 -13.53
C GLY A 126 -19.15 0.50 -12.56
N ARG A 127 -19.21 -0.82 -12.27
CA ARG A 127 -20.15 -1.40 -11.32
C ARG A 127 -19.43 -1.98 -10.12
N LYS A 128 -19.99 -1.79 -8.94
CA LYS A 128 -19.54 -2.46 -7.72
C LYS A 128 -19.99 -3.92 -7.76
N ILE A 129 -19.04 -4.84 -7.84
CA ILE A 129 -19.27 -6.29 -7.92
C ILE A 129 -19.32 -6.90 -6.54
N LEU A 130 -18.49 -6.40 -5.62
CA LEU A 130 -18.31 -6.95 -4.29
C LEU A 130 -17.98 -5.81 -3.34
N ASP A 131 -18.45 -5.93 -2.09
CA ASP A 131 -18.25 -4.93 -1.05
C ASP A 131 -18.39 -5.58 0.32
N GLY A 132 -17.40 -5.39 1.19
CA GLY A 132 -17.46 -5.94 2.54
C GLY A 132 -16.12 -6.01 3.26
N PRO A 133 -16.14 -6.43 4.53
CA PRO A 133 -14.92 -6.71 5.28
C PRO A 133 -14.08 -7.80 4.61
N VAL A 134 -12.78 -7.60 4.51
CA VAL A 134 -11.84 -8.54 3.86
C VAL A 134 -11.95 -9.94 4.46
N ILE A 135 -11.98 -10.04 5.78
CA ILE A 135 -12.10 -11.34 6.48
C ILE A 135 -13.33 -12.09 6.03
N PHE A 136 -14.49 -11.42 5.96
CA PHE A 136 -15.77 -12.04 5.61
C PHE A 136 -15.79 -12.53 4.15
N LEU A 137 -15.25 -11.73 3.24
CA LEU A 137 -15.16 -12.07 1.83
C LEU A 137 -14.20 -13.23 1.56
N ARG A 138 -13.11 -13.31 2.33
CA ARG A 138 -12.19 -14.46 2.29
C ARG A 138 -12.84 -15.75 2.76
N GLU A 139 -13.60 -15.70 3.84
CA GLU A 139 -14.35 -16.86 4.34
C GLU A 139 -15.38 -17.34 3.31
N GLN A 140 -16.12 -16.42 2.71
CA GLN A 140 -17.06 -16.75 1.63
C GLN A 140 -16.36 -17.36 0.41
N ALA A 141 -15.21 -16.80 0.00
CA ALA A 141 -14.43 -17.33 -1.12
C ALA A 141 -13.83 -18.71 -0.84
N ARG A 142 -13.57 -19.01 0.42
CA ARG A 142 -13.08 -20.32 0.89
C ARG A 142 -14.20 -21.32 1.14
N ALA A 143 -15.45 -20.87 1.21
CA ALA A 143 -16.58 -21.75 1.49
C ALA A 143 -16.64 -22.90 0.47
N GLY A 144 -16.49 -24.12 0.96
CA GLY A 144 -16.44 -25.33 0.14
C GLY A 144 -15.06 -25.68 -0.44
N LYS A 145 -14.01 -24.89 -0.16
CA LYS A 145 -12.62 -25.22 -0.53
C LYS A 145 -11.82 -25.64 0.71
N ILE A 146 -11.08 -26.71 0.57
CA ILE A 146 -10.18 -27.22 1.64
C ILE A 146 -8.78 -27.35 1.03
N ASP A 147 -7.80 -26.66 1.64
CA ASP A 147 -6.39 -26.82 1.29
C ASP A 147 -5.84 -28.01 2.08
N LEU A 148 -5.38 -29.05 1.38
CA LEU A 148 -4.85 -30.26 1.99
C LEU A 148 -3.39 -30.44 1.60
N THR A 149 -2.53 -30.58 2.60
CA THR A 149 -1.15 -31.04 2.39
C THR A 149 -1.07 -32.52 2.71
N PHE A 150 -0.63 -33.32 1.74
CA PHE A 150 -0.48 -34.77 1.94
C PHE A 150 0.87 -35.26 1.44
N ARG A 151 1.30 -36.43 1.90
CA ARG A 151 2.49 -37.14 1.41
C ARG A 151 2.04 -38.36 0.66
N GLY A 152 2.41 -38.50 -0.60
CA GLY A 152 2.06 -39.68 -1.40
C GLY A 152 1.80 -39.33 -2.88
N ASN A 153 1.22 -40.30 -3.60
CA ASN A 153 0.92 -40.15 -5.01
C ASN A 153 -0.43 -39.41 -5.19
N LEU A 154 -0.44 -38.34 -5.95
CA LEU A 154 -1.62 -37.50 -6.24
C LEU A 154 -2.76 -38.31 -6.85
N ILE A 155 -2.49 -39.23 -7.77
CA ILE A 155 -3.52 -40.05 -8.45
C ILE A 155 -4.24 -40.96 -7.42
N SER A 156 -3.50 -41.59 -6.54
CA SER A 156 -4.07 -42.42 -5.49
C SER A 156 -4.89 -41.63 -4.51
N PHE A 157 -4.45 -40.42 -4.16
CA PHE A 157 -5.16 -39.50 -3.28
C PHE A 157 -6.47 -39.01 -3.93
N THR A 158 -6.43 -38.55 -5.19
CA THR A 158 -7.63 -38.06 -5.88
C THR A 158 -8.66 -39.19 -6.10
N ALA A 159 -8.21 -40.41 -6.38
CA ALA A 159 -9.10 -41.58 -6.47
C ALA A 159 -9.82 -41.89 -5.13
N ALA A 160 -9.18 -41.60 -3.99
CA ALA A 160 -9.75 -41.79 -2.67
C ALA A 160 -10.75 -40.72 -2.23
N LEU A 161 -10.75 -39.52 -2.87
CA LEU A 161 -11.64 -38.41 -2.51
C LEU A 161 -13.12 -38.66 -2.84
N GLY A 162 -13.41 -39.61 -3.72
CA GLY A 162 -14.80 -39.94 -4.13
C GLY A 162 -15.48 -38.83 -4.91
N SER A 163 -16.79 -38.99 -5.15
CA SER A 163 -17.60 -38.05 -5.97
C SER A 163 -17.99 -36.74 -5.27
N GLY A 164 -17.66 -36.60 -3.99
CA GLY A 164 -18.00 -35.43 -3.17
C GLY A 164 -17.01 -34.29 -3.18
N ALA A 165 -15.85 -34.50 -3.82
CA ALA A 165 -14.79 -33.48 -3.87
C ALA A 165 -14.25 -33.29 -5.29
N ILE A 166 -13.94 -32.04 -5.65
CA ILE A 166 -13.34 -31.69 -6.94
C ILE A 166 -11.97 -31.10 -6.69
N LEU A 167 -10.93 -31.65 -7.32
CA LEU A 167 -9.60 -31.09 -7.29
C LEU A 167 -9.55 -29.84 -8.18
N HIS A 168 -9.20 -28.67 -7.61
CA HIS A 168 -9.07 -27.41 -8.34
C HIS A 168 -7.65 -27.15 -8.81
N SER A 169 -6.64 -27.48 -7.99
CA SER A 169 -5.22 -27.37 -8.32
C SER A 169 -4.40 -28.34 -7.49
N ALA A 170 -3.24 -28.72 -7.98
CA ALA A 170 -2.21 -29.47 -7.25
C ALA A 170 -0.85 -28.87 -7.63
N ASP A 171 -0.12 -28.40 -6.63
CA ASP A 171 1.27 -27.90 -6.76
C ASP A 171 2.30 -28.97 -6.36
#